data_b7e0a3e82e5431f095f506ee0a96d76d
#
_entry.id   b7e0a3e82e5431f095f506ee0a96d76d
#
_cell.length_a   1.000
_cell.length_b   1.000
_cell.length_c   1.000
_cell.angle_alpha   90.00
_cell.angle_beta   90.00
_cell.angle_gamma   90.00
#
_symmetry.space_group_name_H-M   'P 1'
#
loop_
_entity.id
_entity.type
_entity.pdbx_description
1 polymer ?
#
loop_
_entity_poly.entity_id
_entity_poly.type
_entity_poly.pdbx_seq_one_letter_code
_entity_poly.pdbx_strand_id
1 'polypeptide(L)'
;SDNTYDIAGHRSHSSHRSHRSHSSHRSGSSHYSHSSHYSSTTTTRSTTSSSSSSSSYVSPSSYKLGSRTLNKDLYGADVKLLTDNLVKCEYLDKSKVKTNYSGYVVYDENVADAVKRFQKDMGLTEDGIAGTTTITKLTAYAENFKKLGDRVLSVGMSGTDVTEMKNLLIEKGYIEGTASKGVSTFDVTLETALKAFLNDVGIEWTGKTDSDIVFYLKKKYND
;
A
#
# COMPACT_ATOMS: atom_id res chain seq x y z
N SER A 1 -59.37 23.80 19.56
CA SER A 1 -59.94 22.99 18.52
C SER A 1 -58.99 21.90 18.14
N ASP A 2 -59.39 20.76 18.62
CA ASP A 2 -58.83 19.43 18.39
C ASP A 2 -58.73 19.07 16.89
N ASN A 3 -57.73 18.31 16.53
CA ASN A 3 -57.97 17.09 15.77
C ASN A 3 -56.75 16.17 15.81
N THR A 4 -56.88 15.21 16.68
CA THR A 4 -56.25 13.90 16.64
C THR A 4 -56.70 13.13 15.40
N TYR A 5 -55.75 12.49 14.67
CA TYR A 5 -56.03 11.25 13.95
C TYR A 5 -54.89 10.25 14.17
N ASP A 6 -55.27 9.28 14.93
CA ASP A 6 -54.68 7.98 15.16
C ASP A 6 -55.20 7.02 14.06
N ILE A 7 -54.32 6.30 13.35
CA ILE A 7 -54.62 5.03 12.68
C ILE A 7 -53.31 4.23 12.65
N ALA A 8 -53.15 3.29 13.58
CA ALA A 8 -53.38 1.85 13.44
C ALA A 8 -52.79 1.26 12.13
N GLY A 9 -51.69 0.59 12.17
CA GLY A 9 -51.55 -0.85 12.34
C GLY A 9 -51.72 -1.61 11.04
N HIS A 10 -50.65 -2.20 10.54
CA HIS A 10 -50.74 -3.52 9.90
C HIS A 10 -49.47 -4.34 10.14
N ARG A 11 -49.66 -5.37 10.93
CA ARG A 11 -48.86 -6.58 10.98
C ARG A 11 -49.16 -7.44 9.76
N SER A 12 -48.18 -8.11 9.25
CA SER A 12 -48.23 -9.51 8.78
C SER A 12 -46.87 -9.88 8.24
N HIS A 13 -46.20 -10.83 8.86
CA HIS A 13 -46.24 -12.27 8.53
C HIS A 13 -45.60 -12.51 7.16
N SER A 14 -44.58 -13.35 7.00
CA SER A 14 -44.26 -14.70 7.48
C SER A 14 -42.88 -15.03 6.88
N SER A 15 -41.95 -15.57 7.67
CA SER A 15 -41.65 -16.99 7.78
C SER A 15 -41.70 -17.82 6.49
N HIS A 16 -40.52 -18.17 6.00
CA HIS A 16 -40.18 -19.46 5.38
C HIS A 16 -38.74 -19.72 5.74
N ARG A 17 -38.44 -20.47 6.69
CA ARG A 17 -38.30 -21.87 6.97
C ARG A 17 -37.79 -22.70 5.81
N SER A 18 -36.53 -23.11 6.02
CA SER A 18 -35.95 -24.42 5.82
C SER A 18 -35.91 -25.01 4.39
N HIS A 19 -34.69 -25.29 3.94
CA HIS A 19 -34.41 -26.65 3.48
C HIS A 19 -33.01 -27.06 3.93
N ARG A 20 -33.05 -28.01 4.85
CA ARG A 20 -32.01 -28.98 5.13
C ARG A 20 -32.07 -30.06 4.07
N SER A 21 -30.96 -30.56 3.67
CA SER A 21 -30.63 -31.95 3.36
C SER A 21 -29.57 -31.96 2.26
N HIS A 22 -28.64 -32.82 2.16
CA HIS A 22 -28.28 -34.11 2.74
C HIS A 22 -26.85 -34.37 2.30
N SER A 23 -26.07 -34.89 3.25
CA SER A 23 -25.56 -36.25 3.21
C SER A 23 -24.39 -36.52 2.30
N SER A 24 -23.26 -36.60 2.92
CA SER A 24 -22.39 -37.75 3.05
C SER A 24 -22.37 -38.72 1.87
N HIS A 25 -21.24 -38.84 1.21
CA HIS A 25 -20.75 -40.12 0.75
C HIS A 25 -19.29 -40.29 1.13
N ARG A 26 -19.15 -41.15 2.12
CA ARG A 26 -17.93 -41.86 2.45
C ARG A 26 -17.87 -43.06 1.53
N SER A 27 -16.79 -43.26 0.84
CA SER A 27 -16.40 -44.57 0.37
C SER A 27 -14.89 -44.62 0.30
N GLY A 28 -14.34 -45.34 1.22
CA GLY A 28 -13.03 -45.86 1.15
C GLY A 28 -12.96 -47.01 0.19
N SER A 29 -11.82 -47.21 -0.39
CA SER A 29 -11.30 -48.53 -0.79
C SER A 29 -9.81 -48.41 -1.00
N SER A 30 -9.12 -48.99 -0.09
CA SER A 30 -7.75 -49.49 -0.21
C SER A 30 -7.69 -50.63 -1.23
N HIS A 31 -6.77 -50.57 -2.16
CA HIS A 31 -6.25 -51.76 -2.78
C HIS A 31 -4.73 -51.72 -2.82
N TYR A 32 -4.17 -52.57 -1.95
CA TYR A 32 -2.83 -53.10 -2.10
C TYR A 32 -2.85 -54.14 -3.22
N SER A 33 -1.92 -54.10 -4.14
CA SER A 33 -1.54 -55.25 -4.92
C SER A 33 -0.04 -55.20 -5.21
N HIS A 34 0.64 -56.13 -4.58
CA HIS A 34 1.98 -56.55 -4.93
C HIS A 34 1.95 -57.34 -6.22
N SER A 35 2.88 -57.13 -7.11
CA SER A 35 3.40 -58.18 -7.97
C SER A 35 4.78 -57.85 -8.47
N SER A 36 5.73 -58.56 -7.92
CA SER A 36 7.07 -58.76 -8.41
C SER A 36 7.05 -59.60 -9.67
N HIS A 37 7.70 -59.15 -10.74
CA HIS A 37 8.24 -60.03 -11.77
C HIS A 37 9.61 -59.56 -12.20
N TYR A 38 10.58 -60.40 -11.88
CA TYR A 38 11.89 -60.45 -12.47
C TYR A 38 11.80 -60.92 -13.93
N SER A 39 12.44 -60.23 -14.84
CA SER A 39 13.07 -60.84 -16.01
C SER A 39 14.05 -59.89 -16.67
N SER A 40 15.27 -60.32 -16.68
CA SER A 40 16.40 -59.79 -17.45
C SER A 40 16.14 -59.86 -18.95
N THR A 41 16.56 -58.87 -19.73
CA THR A 41 17.53 -58.97 -20.82
C THR A 41 17.67 -57.70 -21.62
N THR A 42 18.95 -57.29 -21.77
CA THR A 42 19.61 -56.64 -22.92
C THR A 42 19.14 -55.33 -23.47
N THR A 43 19.95 -54.31 -23.18
CA THR A 43 20.59 -53.31 -24.05
C THR A 43 19.75 -52.66 -25.17
N THR A 44 19.35 -51.43 -24.95
CA THR A 44 19.53 -50.36 -25.96
C THR A 44 19.64 -49.01 -25.24
N ARG A 45 20.71 -48.31 -25.54
CA ARG A 45 21.11 -47.06 -25.01
C ARG A 45 20.19 -45.96 -25.58
N SER A 46 19.19 -45.58 -24.85
CA SER A 46 18.43 -44.36 -25.09
C SER A 46 18.79 -43.35 -24.01
N THR A 47 19.48 -42.33 -24.41
CA THR A 47 19.74 -41.15 -23.58
C THR A 47 18.42 -40.43 -23.37
N THR A 48 17.69 -40.78 -22.33
CA THR A 48 16.66 -39.97 -21.77
C THR A 48 17.35 -38.96 -20.84
N SER A 49 17.42 -37.74 -21.30
CA SER A 49 17.74 -36.58 -20.47
C SER A 49 16.70 -36.54 -19.35
N SER A 50 17.10 -37.06 -18.19
CA SER A 50 16.42 -36.75 -16.95
C SER A 50 16.52 -35.23 -16.75
N SER A 51 15.43 -34.52 -17.04
CA SER A 51 15.24 -33.18 -16.58
C SER A 51 15.19 -33.22 -15.04
N SER A 52 16.35 -33.19 -14.40
CA SER A 52 16.46 -32.82 -13.04
C SER A 52 15.93 -31.37 -12.97
N SER A 53 14.74 -31.21 -12.44
CA SER A 53 14.29 -29.90 -11.96
C SER A 53 15.23 -29.52 -10.82
N SER A 54 16.38 -28.94 -11.19
CA SER A 54 17.21 -28.22 -10.26
C SER A 54 16.36 -27.06 -9.76
N SER A 55 15.78 -27.23 -8.58
CA SER A 55 15.28 -26.09 -7.80
C SER A 55 16.50 -25.17 -7.62
N SER A 56 16.63 -24.19 -8.52
CA SER A 56 17.69 -23.22 -8.43
C SER A 56 17.45 -22.41 -7.16
N TYR A 57 18.27 -22.67 -6.14
CA TYR A 57 18.28 -21.87 -4.92
C TYR A 57 18.56 -20.42 -5.30
N VAL A 58 17.52 -19.57 -5.18
CA VAL A 58 17.66 -18.14 -5.39
C VAL A 58 18.15 -17.52 -4.09
N SER A 59 19.35 -16.92 -4.13
CA SER A 59 19.90 -16.25 -2.97
C SER A 59 18.98 -15.09 -2.53
N PRO A 60 18.74 -14.92 -1.21
CA PRO A 60 17.98 -13.79 -0.69
C PRO A 60 18.52 -12.41 -1.11
N SER A 61 19.81 -12.31 -1.39
CA SER A 61 20.45 -11.09 -1.88
C SER A 61 20.14 -10.74 -3.33
N SER A 62 19.61 -11.68 -4.12
CA SER A 62 19.32 -11.48 -5.56
C SER A 62 17.88 -11.13 -5.88
N TYR A 63 16.98 -11.16 -4.90
CA TYR A 63 15.59 -10.76 -5.13
C TYR A 63 15.46 -9.27 -5.43
N LYS A 64 14.79 -8.97 -6.53
CA LYS A 64 14.43 -7.59 -6.89
C LYS A 64 13.07 -7.24 -6.33
N LEU A 65 12.90 -5.99 -5.89
CA LEU A 65 11.60 -5.51 -5.42
C LEU A 65 10.57 -5.59 -6.54
N GLY A 66 9.43 -6.25 -6.26
CA GLY A 66 8.38 -6.52 -7.24
C GLY A 66 8.49 -7.86 -7.96
N SER A 67 9.59 -8.62 -7.79
CA SER A 67 9.72 -9.96 -8.38
C SER A 67 8.83 -11.02 -7.72
N ARG A 68 8.38 -10.76 -6.50
CA ARG A 68 7.47 -11.60 -5.72
C ARG A 68 6.62 -10.75 -4.78
N THR A 69 5.50 -11.31 -4.34
CA THR A 69 4.70 -10.73 -3.26
C THR A 69 5.45 -10.88 -1.93
N LEU A 70 5.48 -9.81 -1.14
CA LEU A 70 6.14 -9.78 0.16
C LEU A 70 5.10 -9.79 1.29
N ASN A 71 5.33 -10.67 2.27
CA ASN A 71 4.50 -10.81 3.47
C ASN A 71 5.37 -11.21 4.65
N LYS A 72 4.76 -11.41 5.82
CA LYS A 72 5.46 -11.79 7.05
C LYS A 72 6.38 -12.98 6.85
N ASP A 73 7.48 -12.95 7.56
CA ASP A 73 8.56 -13.95 7.65
C ASP A 73 9.46 -14.03 6.40
N LEU A 74 9.14 -13.30 5.33
CA LEU A 74 10.05 -13.18 4.20
C LEU A 74 11.22 -12.25 4.53
N TYR A 75 12.35 -12.50 3.91
CA TYR A 75 13.56 -11.71 4.07
C TYR A 75 14.36 -11.67 2.75
N GLY A 76 15.21 -10.65 2.61
CA GLY A 76 16.07 -10.52 1.46
C GLY A 76 16.28 -9.07 1.02
N ALA A 77 16.93 -8.89 -0.12
CA ALA A 77 17.23 -7.59 -0.70
C ALA A 77 15.97 -6.82 -1.09
N ASP A 78 14.95 -7.50 -1.56
CA ASP A 78 13.65 -6.92 -1.89
C ASP A 78 12.91 -6.40 -0.66
N VAL A 79 12.95 -7.13 0.46
CA VAL A 79 12.39 -6.68 1.75
C VAL A 79 13.15 -5.45 2.25
N LYS A 80 14.49 -5.42 2.09
CA LYS A 80 15.28 -4.24 2.42
C LYS A 80 14.83 -3.01 1.63
N LEU A 81 14.66 -3.12 0.32
CA LEU A 81 14.22 -2.03 -0.54
C LEU A 81 12.80 -1.55 -0.18
N LEU A 82 11.89 -2.47 0.13
CA LEU A 82 10.54 -2.14 0.61
C LEU A 82 10.62 -1.33 1.92
N THR A 83 11.38 -1.80 2.90
CA THR A 83 11.53 -1.10 4.18
C THR A 83 12.23 0.23 4.04
N ASP A 84 13.25 0.36 3.17
CA ASP A 84 13.91 1.63 2.88
C ASP A 84 12.90 2.66 2.32
N ASN A 85 12.00 2.24 1.43
CA ASN A 85 10.93 3.09 0.90
C ASN A 85 9.92 3.49 1.99
N LEU A 86 9.51 2.55 2.85
CA LEU A 86 8.60 2.83 3.96
C LEU A 86 9.21 3.80 4.97
N VAL A 87 10.50 3.68 5.27
CA VAL A 87 11.23 4.60 6.14
C VAL A 87 11.35 5.97 5.50
N LYS A 88 11.72 6.05 4.22
CA LYS A 88 11.80 7.30 3.46
C LYS A 88 10.47 8.06 3.47
N CYS A 89 9.36 7.34 3.32
CA CYS A 89 8.01 7.91 3.28
C CYS A 89 7.39 8.09 4.67
N GLU A 90 8.14 7.87 5.74
CA GLU A 90 7.72 8.04 7.15
C GLU A 90 6.58 7.11 7.61
N TYR A 91 6.40 5.96 6.92
CA TYR A 91 5.49 4.91 7.35
C TYR A 91 6.12 3.93 8.35
N LEU A 92 7.44 3.83 8.39
CA LEU A 92 8.19 2.93 9.26
C LEU A 92 9.33 3.69 9.92
N ASP A 93 9.47 3.55 11.24
CA ASP A 93 10.65 4.03 11.96
C ASP A 93 11.83 3.12 11.66
N LYS A 94 12.96 3.73 11.29
CA LYS A 94 14.21 2.99 11.01
C LYS A 94 14.64 2.09 12.16
N SER A 95 14.40 2.48 13.40
CA SER A 95 14.73 1.71 14.60
C SER A 95 13.94 0.41 14.73
N LYS A 96 12.81 0.29 14.03
CA LYS A 96 11.96 -0.90 14.02
C LYS A 96 12.30 -1.89 12.91
N VAL A 97 13.24 -1.56 12.03
CA VAL A 97 13.72 -2.46 10.98
C VAL A 97 14.62 -3.51 11.60
N LYS A 98 14.27 -4.79 11.43
CA LYS A 98 15.02 -5.93 12.01
C LYS A 98 15.68 -6.76 10.95
N THR A 99 16.75 -7.43 11.35
CA THR A 99 17.49 -8.38 10.51
C THR A 99 17.48 -9.77 11.16
N ASN A 100 17.59 -10.80 10.32
CA ASN A 100 17.82 -12.18 10.80
C ASN A 100 19.32 -12.42 11.11
N TYR A 101 19.65 -13.64 11.54
CA TYR A 101 21.02 -14.03 11.85
C TYR A 101 22.00 -13.92 10.68
N SER A 102 21.49 -13.98 9.45
CA SER A 102 22.29 -13.81 8.23
C SER A 102 22.42 -12.37 7.78
N GLY A 103 21.87 -11.40 8.53
CA GLY A 103 21.92 -9.97 8.24
C GLY A 103 20.91 -9.49 7.21
N TYR A 104 19.97 -10.33 6.75
CA TYR A 104 18.91 -9.90 5.86
C TYR A 104 17.77 -9.23 6.62
N VAL A 105 17.26 -8.12 6.06
CA VAL A 105 16.06 -7.46 6.58
C VAL A 105 14.86 -8.40 6.48
N VAL A 106 14.10 -8.47 7.56
CA VAL A 106 12.94 -9.36 7.72
C VAL A 106 11.65 -8.56 7.61
N TYR A 107 10.67 -9.11 6.92
CA TYR A 107 9.31 -8.60 6.90
C TYR A 107 8.60 -9.06 8.18
N ASP A 108 8.72 -8.26 9.24
CA ASP A 108 8.08 -8.54 10.53
C ASP A 108 6.72 -7.83 10.67
N GLU A 109 6.12 -7.89 11.86
CA GLU A 109 4.85 -7.23 12.16
C GLU A 109 4.91 -5.72 11.98
N ASN A 110 6.03 -5.07 12.34
CA ASN A 110 6.19 -3.63 12.16
C ASN A 110 6.14 -3.22 10.69
N VAL A 111 6.73 -4.04 9.81
CA VAL A 111 6.68 -3.84 8.35
C VAL A 111 5.26 -4.05 7.84
N ALA A 112 4.58 -5.12 8.28
CA ALA A 112 3.19 -5.39 7.90
C ALA A 112 2.26 -4.24 8.29
N ASP A 113 2.40 -3.70 9.50
CA ASP A 113 1.61 -2.56 9.99
C ASP A 113 1.92 -1.27 9.22
N ALA A 114 3.18 -1.05 8.86
CA ALA A 114 3.56 0.08 8.00
C ALA A 114 2.95 -0.03 6.61
N VAL A 115 2.95 -1.23 6.02
CA VAL A 115 2.31 -1.50 4.73
C VAL A 115 0.80 -1.29 4.81
N LYS A 116 0.11 -1.74 5.86
CA LYS A 116 -1.32 -1.49 6.09
C LYS A 116 -1.63 0.01 6.11
N ARG A 117 -0.86 0.80 6.86
CA ARG A 117 -1.06 2.26 6.91
C ARG A 117 -0.87 2.91 5.55
N PHE A 118 0.16 2.50 4.81
CA PHE A 118 0.37 2.97 3.44
C PHE A 118 -0.80 2.59 2.52
N GLN A 119 -1.25 1.33 2.58
CA GLN A 119 -2.39 0.83 1.80
C GLN A 119 -3.65 1.65 2.08
N LYS A 120 -3.95 1.91 3.36
CA LYS A 120 -5.06 2.76 3.78
C LYS A 120 -4.99 4.15 3.14
N ASP A 121 -3.86 4.83 3.28
CA ASP A 121 -3.66 6.18 2.75
C ASP A 121 -3.76 6.23 1.21
N MET A 122 -3.43 5.13 0.53
CA MET A 122 -3.50 5.01 -0.94
C MET A 122 -4.82 4.41 -1.46
N GLY A 123 -5.78 4.14 -0.58
CA GLY A 123 -7.06 3.53 -0.96
C GLY A 123 -6.94 2.10 -1.48
N LEU A 124 -5.96 1.35 -0.99
CA LEU A 124 -5.74 -0.07 -1.29
C LEU A 124 -6.37 -0.97 -0.22
N THR A 125 -6.46 -2.26 -0.50
CA THR A 125 -6.83 -3.27 0.51
C THR A 125 -5.79 -3.28 1.62
N GLU A 126 -6.24 -3.11 2.88
CA GLU A 126 -5.39 -3.01 4.07
C GLU A 126 -5.03 -4.40 4.63
N ASP A 127 -4.37 -5.23 3.84
CA ASP A 127 -4.03 -6.61 4.21
C ASP A 127 -2.60 -6.75 4.80
N GLY A 128 -1.77 -5.74 4.65
CA GLY A 128 -0.37 -5.78 5.09
C GLY A 128 0.51 -6.67 4.23
N ILE A 129 0.05 -7.01 3.02
CA ILE A 129 0.77 -7.80 2.03
C ILE A 129 1.24 -6.88 0.91
N ALA A 130 2.53 -6.83 0.66
CA ALA A 130 3.07 -6.02 -0.42
C ALA A 130 3.07 -6.80 -1.74
N GLY A 131 1.92 -6.81 -2.41
CA GLY A 131 1.76 -7.31 -3.77
C GLY A 131 2.22 -6.27 -4.81
N THR A 132 2.12 -6.62 -6.08
CA THR A 132 2.57 -5.76 -7.21
C THR A 132 2.00 -4.35 -7.15
N THR A 133 0.70 -4.20 -6.90
CA THR A 133 0.04 -2.89 -6.82
C THR A 133 0.59 -2.05 -5.68
N THR A 134 0.72 -2.63 -4.49
CA THR A 134 1.27 -1.94 -3.30
C THR A 134 2.72 -1.53 -3.54
N ILE A 135 3.56 -2.43 -4.06
CA ILE A 135 4.98 -2.15 -4.34
C ILE A 135 5.12 -1.05 -5.39
N THR A 136 4.36 -1.11 -6.49
CA THR A 136 4.41 -0.10 -7.56
C THR A 136 4.02 1.28 -7.03
N LYS A 137 2.92 1.37 -6.27
CA LYS A 137 2.48 2.64 -5.67
C LYS A 137 3.48 3.17 -4.64
N LEU A 138 4.03 2.31 -3.80
CA LEU A 138 5.02 2.72 -2.80
C LEU A 138 6.31 3.21 -3.45
N THR A 139 6.79 2.53 -4.50
CA THR A 139 7.98 2.94 -5.24
C THR A 139 7.77 4.32 -5.87
N ALA A 140 6.67 4.53 -6.57
CA ALA A 140 6.33 5.82 -7.17
C ALA A 140 6.17 6.92 -6.12
N TYR A 141 5.56 6.61 -4.98
CA TYR A 141 5.42 7.55 -3.87
C TYR A 141 6.79 7.93 -3.28
N ALA A 142 7.67 6.95 -3.07
CA ALA A 142 9.01 7.17 -2.53
C ALA A 142 9.90 7.98 -3.49
N GLU A 143 9.78 7.79 -4.79
CA GLU A 143 10.49 8.58 -5.81
C GLU A 143 10.08 10.06 -5.79
N ASN A 144 8.82 10.33 -5.51
CA ASN A 144 8.23 11.67 -5.46
C ASN A 144 8.11 12.24 -4.04
N PHE A 145 8.64 11.53 -3.04
CA PHE A 145 8.60 11.99 -1.65
C PHE A 145 9.56 13.14 -1.42
N LYS A 146 8.99 14.31 -1.15
CA LYS A 146 9.68 15.56 -0.83
C LYS A 146 8.94 16.24 0.32
N LYS A 147 9.65 17.00 1.14
CA LYS A 147 9.05 17.86 2.17
C LYS A 147 8.97 19.28 1.65
N LEU A 148 7.92 19.99 2.01
CA LEU A 148 7.76 21.41 1.67
C LEU A 148 8.89 22.23 2.30
N GLY A 149 9.65 22.89 1.43
CA GLY A 149 10.86 23.63 1.77
C GLY A 149 12.16 22.96 1.35
N ASP A 150 12.15 21.65 0.99
CA ASP A 150 13.35 20.97 0.49
C ASP A 150 13.78 21.48 -0.89
N ARG A 151 12.82 21.98 -1.66
CA ARG A 151 13.05 22.59 -2.98
C ARG A 151 12.09 23.73 -3.23
N VAL A 152 12.45 24.60 -4.15
CA VAL A 152 11.57 25.67 -4.64
C VAL A 152 10.52 25.06 -5.58
N LEU A 153 9.24 25.38 -5.35
CA LEU A 153 8.13 24.92 -6.18
C LEU A 153 7.68 25.99 -7.17
N SER A 154 7.27 25.55 -8.34
CA SER A 154 6.60 26.36 -9.36
C SER A 154 5.50 25.55 -10.06
N VAL A 155 4.62 26.23 -10.77
CA VAL A 155 3.53 25.58 -11.53
C VAL A 155 4.10 24.52 -12.47
N GLY A 156 3.45 23.35 -12.53
CA GLY A 156 3.85 22.17 -13.30
C GLY A 156 4.64 21.14 -12.50
N MET A 157 5.19 21.48 -11.34
CA MET A 157 5.91 20.52 -10.49
C MET A 157 4.95 19.60 -9.72
N SER A 158 5.39 18.36 -9.48
CA SER A 158 4.62 17.36 -8.72
C SER A 158 5.46 16.78 -7.60
N GLY A 159 4.80 16.38 -6.52
CA GLY A 159 5.44 15.77 -5.36
C GLY A 159 4.54 15.77 -4.14
N THR A 160 5.02 15.11 -3.08
CA THR A 160 4.34 15.13 -1.77
C THR A 160 4.45 16.49 -1.09
N ASP A 161 5.46 17.28 -1.40
CA ASP A 161 5.62 18.69 -0.97
C ASP A 161 4.50 19.58 -1.54
N VAL A 162 4.09 19.34 -2.78
CA VAL A 162 2.92 20.03 -3.37
C VAL A 162 1.64 19.63 -2.64
N THR A 163 1.50 18.35 -2.28
CA THR A 163 0.37 17.88 -1.45
C THR A 163 0.38 18.55 -0.07
N GLU A 164 1.54 18.67 0.56
CA GLU A 164 1.70 19.36 1.85
C GLU A 164 1.27 20.82 1.74
N MET A 165 1.72 21.54 0.72
CA MET A 165 1.30 22.92 0.46
C MET A 165 -0.22 23.02 0.27
N LYS A 166 -0.81 22.13 -0.52
CA LYS A 166 -2.26 22.06 -0.72
C LYS A 166 -3.01 21.83 0.60
N ASN A 167 -2.54 20.91 1.42
CA ASN A 167 -3.15 20.60 2.72
C ASN A 167 -3.09 21.81 3.68
N LEU A 168 -1.99 22.55 3.68
CA LEU A 168 -1.87 23.79 4.46
C LEU A 168 -2.83 24.88 3.99
N LEU A 169 -3.05 25.00 2.67
CA LEU A 169 -4.03 25.93 2.13
C LEU A 169 -5.48 25.50 2.41
N ILE A 170 -5.75 24.20 2.49
CA ILE A 170 -7.03 23.67 2.96
C ILE A 170 -7.23 24.02 4.45
N GLU A 171 -6.23 23.75 5.30
CA GLU A 171 -6.27 24.06 6.74
C GLU A 171 -6.53 25.55 6.98
N LYS A 172 -5.98 26.43 6.14
CA LYS A 172 -6.14 27.88 6.23
C LYS A 172 -7.41 28.42 5.53
N GLY A 173 -8.21 27.54 4.91
CA GLY A 173 -9.49 27.91 4.29
C GLY A 173 -9.38 28.52 2.89
N TYR A 174 -8.23 28.45 2.21
CA TYR A 174 -8.05 28.94 0.83
C TYR A 174 -8.44 27.91 -0.24
N ILE A 175 -8.59 26.65 0.15
CA ILE A 175 -9.06 25.56 -0.70
C ILE A 175 -10.10 24.77 0.08
N GLU A 176 -11.24 24.49 -0.55
CA GLU A 176 -12.26 23.62 0.01
C GLU A 176 -11.82 22.14 -0.07
N GLY A 177 -12.17 21.34 0.93
CA GLY A 177 -11.93 19.92 0.97
C GLY A 177 -11.24 19.45 2.23
N THR A 178 -10.72 18.23 2.19
CA THR A 178 -9.99 17.58 3.27
C THR A 178 -8.55 17.31 2.87
N ALA A 179 -7.65 17.35 3.85
CA ALA A 179 -6.25 17.00 3.63
C ALA A 179 -6.14 15.57 3.08
N SER A 180 -5.23 15.36 2.15
CA SER A 180 -4.99 14.09 1.48
C SER A 180 -3.52 13.68 1.57
N LYS A 181 -3.26 12.41 1.33
CA LYS A 181 -1.93 11.84 1.13
C LYS A 181 -1.70 11.60 -0.36
N GLY A 182 -0.45 11.43 -0.75
CA GLY A 182 -0.08 11.14 -2.13
C GLY A 182 0.70 12.25 -2.80
N VAL A 183 0.75 12.20 -4.13
CA VAL A 183 1.46 13.15 -4.98
C VAL A 183 0.45 14.08 -5.65
N SER A 184 0.61 15.36 -5.44
CA SER A 184 -0.19 16.40 -6.12
C SER A 184 0.66 17.14 -7.16
N THR A 185 -0.01 17.73 -8.13
CA THR A 185 0.62 18.64 -9.11
C THR A 185 0.30 20.08 -8.75
N PHE A 186 1.28 20.95 -8.81
CA PHE A 186 1.11 22.38 -8.65
C PHE A 186 0.49 22.94 -9.91
N ASP A 187 -0.82 22.95 -9.97
CA ASP A 187 -1.62 23.48 -11.07
C ASP A 187 -2.02 24.94 -10.85
N VAL A 188 -2.71 25.52 -11.84
CA VAL A 188 -3.18 26.90 -11.80
C VAL A 188 -4.20 27.13 -10.68
N THR A 189 -4.99 26.12 -10.34
CA THR A 189 -5.98 26.21 -9.25
C THR A 189 -5.27 26.37 -7.91
N LEU A 190 -4.25 25.55 -7.66
CA LEU A 190 -3.44 25.64 -6.46
C LEU A 190 -2.64 26.96 -6.40
N GLU A 191 -2.13 27.43 -7.56
CA GLU A 191 -1.47 28.74 -7.65
C GLU A 191 -2.43 29.87 -7.27
N THR A 192 -3.66 29.83 -7.74
CA THR A 192 -4.69 30.85 -7.43
C THR A 192 -4.97 30.90 -5.93
N ALA A 193 -5.12 29.75 -5.28
CA ALA A 193 -5.31 29.68 -3.83
C ALA A 193 -4.07 30.18 -3.06
N LEU A 194 -2.87 29.84 -3.51
CA LEU A 194 -1.64 30.35 -2.94
C LEU A 194 -1.53 31.86 -3.05
N LYS A 195 -1.86 32.44 -4.22
CA LYS A 195 -1.88 33.90 -4.42
C LYS A 195 -2.87 34.60 -3.48
N ALA A 196 -4.05 34.03 -3.27
CA ALA A 196 -5.02 34.58 -2.32
C ALA A 196 -4.46 34.61 -0.90
N PHE A 197 -3.86 33.50 -0.45
CA PHE A 197 -3.19 33.45 0.85
C PHE A 197 -2.06 34.48 0.97
N LEU A 198 -1.19 34.57 -0.04
CA LEU A 198 -0.05 35.48 -0.03
C LEU A 198 -0.49 36.95 -0.01
N ASN A 199 -1.56 37.29 -0.74
CA ASN A 199 -2.14 38.62 -0.68
C ASN A 199 -2.59 39.00 0.73
N ASP A 200 -3.24 38.07 1.43
CA ASP A 200 -3.72 38.31 2.81
C ASP A 200 -2.57 38.47 3.82
N VAL A 201 -1.45 37.80 3.60
CA VAL A 201 -0.26 37.95 4.45
C VAL A 201 0.72 39.03 3.96
N GLY A 202 0.41 39.74 2.86
CA GLY A 202 1.20 40.85 2.34
C GLY A 202 2.50 40.44 1.65
N ILE A 203 2.54 39.24 1.05
CA ILE A 203 3.72 38.73 0.32
C ILE A 203 3.43 38.69 -1.20
N GLU A 204 4.36 39.22 -1.97
CA GLU A 204 4.25 39.20 -3.43
C GLU A 204 4.56 37.80 -3.99
N TRP A 205 3.75 37.34 -4.94
CA TRP A 205 4.00 36.10 -5.66
C TRP A 205 4.95 36.33 -6.83
N THR A 206 6.11 35.66 -6.78
CA THR A 206 7.17 35.78 -7.78
C THR A 206 7.20 34.60 -8.78
N GLY A 207 6.21 33.70 -8.73
CA GLY A 207 6.17 32.48 -9.55
C GLY A 207 6.87 31.27 -8.92
N LYS A 208 7.46 31.45 -7.74
CA LYS A 208 8.22 30.41 -7.03
C LYS A 208 7.97 30.47 -5.52
N THR A 209 7.88 29.29 -4.87
CA THR A 209 7.87 29.24 -3.41
C THR A 209 9.28 29.38 -2.87
N ASP A 210 9.58 30.51 -2.30
CA ASP A 210 10.83 30.70 -1.55
C ASP A 210 10.67 30.33 -0.06
N SER A 211 11.75 30.52 0.70
CA SER A 211 11.77 30.19 2.15
C SER A 211 10.76 31.02 2.95
N ASP A 212 10.49 32.26 2.55
CA ASP A 212 9.57 33.15 3.26
C ASP A 212 8.12 32.67 3.05
N ILE A 213 7.76 32.31 1.82
CA ILE A 213 6.45 31.72 1.51
C ILE A 213 6.23 30.43 2.29
N VAL A 214 7.23 29.54 2.31
CA VAL A 214 7.17 28.28 3.08
C VAL A 214 7.02 28.54 4.56
N PHE A 215 7.73 29.53 5.11
CA PHE A 215 7.61 29.93 6.50
C PHE A 215 6.17 30.35 6.84
N TYR A 216 5.58 31.24 6.05
CA TYR A 216 4.21 31.72 6.29
C TYR A 216 3.17 30.63 6.10
N LEU A 217 3.35 29.72 5.13
CA LEU A 217 2.48 28.55 4.95
C LEU A 217 2.48 27.65 6.17
N LYS A 218 3.65 27.38 6.77
CA LYS A 218 3.80 26.52 7.95
C LYS A 218 3.44 27.21 9.26
N LYS A 219 3.40 28.54 9.27
CA LYS A 219 3.04 29.30 10.47
C LYS A 219 1.61 29.00 10.89
N LYS A 220 1.46 28.59 12.15
CA LYS A 220 0.13 28.48 12.78
C LYS A 220 -0.27 29.86 13.29
N TYR A 221 -1.40 30.36 12.82
CA TYR A 221 -2.02 31.52 13.38
C TYR A 221 -2.89 31.00 14.52
N ASN A 222 -2.48 31.28 15.77
CA ASN A 222 -3.34 31.04 16.93
C ASN A 222 -4.46 32.09 16.87
N ASP A 223 -5.68 31.64 16.77
CA ASP A 223 -6.89 32.46 16.93
C ASP A 223 -7.00 33.01 18.35
#